data_dec7367991ce22aa31ce14daa2809075
#
_entry.id   dec7367991ce22aa31ce14daa2809075
#
_cell.length_a   1.000
_cell.length_b   1.000
_cell.length_c   1.000
_cell.angle_alpha   90.00
_cell.angle_beta   90.00
_cell.angle_gamma   90.00
#
_symmetry.space_group_name_H-M   'P 1'
#
loop_
_entity.id
_entity.type
_entity.pdbx_description
1 polymer ?
#
loop_
_entity_poly.entity_id
_entity_poly.type
_entity_poly.pdbx_seq_one_letter_code
_entity_poly.pdbx_strand_id
1 'polypeptide(L)'
;LLLIPASVPPHKALPQGSADAADRLEMAALACAQLGPVAQALDIELHRTGPSYTVDTLRQLRMEHPEDELWLLMGTDMFLSLERWYHASDILSLAHIGAFDRAHPQPGEDLAAQKRLLETKYGATVAIIANRQVIDLSSTQVREALTAGRGRDLVTDPVYGYIQRRGLYGVHTDLHHLTPDQLRPIALSYLKPKRMPHVLGTEQEAVRLARQYGADETQARIAALLHDCTKKLDMDQQLALCAQYHIQLDDLEQHALKLLHAKTGAAIARDVFAVDDAVYRAIYWHTTGHADMTLLEKIIYLADYIEPSRDFPGVDDLRQAVHADLDRGLLKALDDSIQDMRQWGNPVHHNTLDARDYLLRGKHL
;
A
#
# COMPACT_ATOMS: atom_id res chain seq x y z
N LEU A 1 10.25 -13.59 3.77
CA LEU A 1 9.72 -13.33 5.10
C LEU A 1 8.19 -13.38 5.08
N LEU A 2 7.57 -14.19 5.96
CA LEU A 2 6.11 -14.27 6.09
C LEU A 2 5.70 -13.59 7.40
N LEU A 3 4.80 -12.62 7.35
CA LEU A 3 4.16 -12.00 8.50
C LEU A 3 2.75 -12.56 8.61
N ILE A 4 2.46 -13.26 9.71
CA ILE A 4 1.19 -13.97 9.90
C ILE A 4 0.51 -13.45 11.18
N PRO A 5 -0.45 -12.51 11.06
CA PRO A 5 -1.18 -12.02 12.22
C PRO A 5 -2.06 -13.10 12.83
N ALA A 6 -1.90 -13.33 14.15
CA ALA A 6 -2.74 -14.29 14.86
C ALA A 6 -4.21 -13.82 14.91
N SER A 7 -5.16 -14.71 14.64
CA SER A 7 -6.60 -14.41 14.85
C SER A 7 -6.86 -14.20 16.33
N VAL A 8 -6.72 -15.25 17.12
CA VAL A 8 -6.85 -15.25 18.58
C VAL A 8 -5.55 -15.80 19.17
N PRO A 9 -4.67 -14.94 19.74
CA PRO A 9 -3.44 -15.42 20.37
C PRO A 9 -3.74 -16.39 21.54
N PRO A 10 -3.11 -17.57 21.61
CA PRO A 10 -3.45 -18.59 22.63
C PRO A 10 -2.98 -18.21 24.03
N HIS A 11 -1.98 -17.35 24.15
CA HIS A 11 -1.32 -17.06 25.43
C HIS A 11 -1.54 -15.65 25.95
N LYS A 12 -2.26 -14.79 25.20
CA LYS A 12 -2.42 -13.39 25.59
C LYS A 12 -3.75 -12.84 25.08
N ALA A 13 -4.58 -12.35 26.00
CA ALA A 13 -5.72 -11.53 25.60
C ALA A 13 -5.20 -10.26 24.90
N LEU A 14 -5.81 -9.90 23.80
CA LEU A 14 -5.48 -8.62 23.15
C LEU A 14 -5.89 -7.48 24.09
N PRO A 15 -5.03 -6.46 24.30
CA PRO A 15 -5.38 -5.29 25.08
C PRO A 15 -6.64 -4.62 24.55
N GLN A 16 -7.42 -4.01 25.44
CA GLN A 16 -8.57 -3.20 25.03
C GLN A 16 -8.12 -2.10 24.05
N GLY A 17 -8.88 -1.88 22.97
CA GLY A 17 -8.51 -0.94 21.90
C GLY A 17 -7.47 -1.47 20.90
N SER A 18 -7.16 -2.77 20.95
CA SER A 18 -6.36 -3.39 19.88
C SER A 18 -7.12 -3.37 18.56
N ALA A 19 -6.39 -3.17 17.46
CA ALA A 19 -6.93 -3.32 16.10
C ALA A 19 -7.50 -4.72 15.89
N ASP A 20 -8.56 -4.85 15.12
CA ASP A 20 -9.13 -6.14 14.75
C ASP A 20 -8.17 -6.96 13.88
N ALA A 21 -8.54 -8.19 13.57
CA ALA A 21 -7.67 -9.10 12.82
C ALA A 21 -7.44 -8.62 11.37
N ALA A 22 -8.46 -8.04 10.74
CA ALA A 22 -8.37 -7.51 9.39
C ALA A 22 -7.48 -6.26 9.33
N ASP A 23 -7.64 -5.33 10.28
CA ASP A 23 -6.77 -4.16 10.40
C ASP A 23 -5.30 -4.57 10.65
N ARG A 24 -5.05 -5.61 11.47
CA ARG A 24 -3.69 -6.10 11.72
C ARG A 24 -3.07 -6.74 10.47
N LEU A 25 -3.86 -7.47 9.68
CA LEU A 25 -3.40 -8.03 8.41
C LEU A 25 -3.06 -6.93 7.40
N GLU A 26 -3.92 -5.92 7.25
CA GLU A 26 -3.66 -4.81 6.32
C GLU A 26 -2.40 -4.04 6.74
N MET A 27 -2.21 -3.75 8.03
CA MET A 27 -0.98 -3.12 8.53
C MET A 27 0.27 -3.99 8.26
N ALA A 28 0.18 -5.31 8.43
CA ALA A 28 1.28 -6.22 8.10
C ALA A 28 1.59 -6.20 6.59
N ALA A 29 0.57 -6.21 5.73
CA ALA A 29 0.73 -6.11 4.29
C ALA A 29 1.38 -4.78 3.86
N LEU A 30 0.96 -3.67 4.47
CA LEU A 30 1.56 -2.35 4.25
C LEU A 30 3.03 -2.28 4.72
N ALA A 31 3.35 -2.93 5.85
CA ALA A 31 4.73 -3.01 6.33
C ALA A 31 5.62 -3.85 5.39
N CYS A 32 5.12 -4.99 4.90
CA CYS A 32 5.81 -5.82 3.92
C CYS A 32 6.11 -5.07 2.62
N ALA A 33 5.27 -4.12 2.24
CA ALA A 33 5.45 -3.33 1.03
C ALA A 33 6.83 -2.66 0.91
N GLN A 34 7.37 -2.19 2.03
CA GLN A 34 8.69 -1.53 2.06
C GLN A 34 9.86 -2.51 1.92
N LEU A 35 9.63 -3.78 2.21
CA LEU A 35 10.63 -4.84 2.06
C LEU A 35 10.63 -5.43 0.65
N GLY A 36 9.66 -5.05 -0.19
CA GLY A 36 9.51 -5.56 -1.55
C GLY A 36 9.10 -7.05 -1.59
N PRO A 37 9.44 -7.78 -2.67
CA PRO A 37 8.95 -9.13 -2.91
C PRO A 37 9.47 -10.19 -1.94
N VAL A 38 10.44 -9.84 -1.09
CA VAL A 38 11.01 -10.76 -0.09
C VAL A 38 10.14 -10.89 1.17
N ALA A 39 9.08 -10.09 1.30
CA ALA A 39 8.17 -10.12 2.43
C ALA A 39 6.70 -10.16 1.98
N GLN A 40 5.90 -10.96 2.68
CA GLN A 40 4.46 -11.13 2.42
C GLN A 40 3.70 -11.27 3.74
N ALA A 41 2.52 -10.65 3.82
CA ALA A 41 1.56 -10.90 4.88
C ALA A 41 0.59 -12.02 4.44
N LEU A 42 0.31 -12.97 5.35
CA LEU A 42 -0.60 -14.09 5.11
C LEU A 42 -1.74 -14.08 6.12
N ASP A 43 -2.92 -14.41 5.67
CA ASP A 43 -4.17 -14.45 6.45
C ASP A 43 -4.54 -15.85 6.97
N ILE A 44 -3.64 -16.82 6.85
CA ILE A 44 -3.91 -18.24 7.13
C ILE A 44 -4.46 -18.52 8.54
N GLU A 45 -4.09 -17.72 9.52
CA GLU A 45 -4.63 -17.85 10.88
C GLU A 45 -6.00 -17.18 11.05
N LEU A 46 -6.36 -16.22 10.19
CA LEU A 46 -7.63 -15.50 10.28
C LEU A 46 -8.84 -16.35 9.85
N HIS A 47 -8.59 -17.40 9.07
CA HIS A 47 -9.62 -18.35 8.62
C HIS A 47 -9.88 -19.50 9.61
N ARG A 48 -9.12 -19.57 10.71
CA ARG A 48 -9.28 -20.60 11.72
C ARG A 48 -10.25 -20.18 12.82
N THR A 49 -11.03 -21.14 13.30
CA THR A 49 -11.87 -20.96 14.48
C THR A 49 -11.09 -21.32 15.74
N GLY A 50 -11.17 -20.47 16.77
CA GLY A 50 -10.47 -20.68 18.05
C GLY A 50 -9.04 -20.13 18.10
N PRO A 51 -8.24 -20.58 19.10
CA PRO A 51 -6.86 -20.12 19.27
C PRO A 51 -5.96 -20.48 18.11
N SER A 52 -5.08 -19.54 17.70
CA SER A 52 -4.10 -19.76 16.61
C SER A 52 -2.82 -20.33 17.21
N TYR A 53 -2.63 -21.64 17.07
CA TYR A 53 -1.40 -22.32 17.52
C TYR A 53 -0.35 -22.33 16.40
N THR A 54 0.89 -21.97 16.74
CA THR A 54 2.03 -21.95 15.81
C THR A 54 2.28 -23.28 15.12
N VAL A 55 2.07 -24.40 15.83
CA VAL A 55 2.24 -25.74 15.25
C VAL A 55 1.32 -25.98 14.06
N ASP A 56 0.07 -25.50 14.13
CA ASP A 56 -0.90 -25.69 13.04
C ASP A 56 -0.56 -24.82 11.82
N THR A 57 -0.01 -23.64 12.06
CA THR A 57 0.50 -22.75 11.02
C THR A 57 1.71 -23.37 10.31
N LEU A 58 2.66 -23.93 11.06
CA LEU A 58 3.83 -24.61 10.50
C LEU A 58 3.44 -25.88 9.73
N ARG A 59 2.48 -26.67 10.21
CA ARG A 59 1.96 -27.85 9.50
C ARG A 59 1.35 -27.45 8.16
N GLN A 60 0.55 -26.39 8.13
CA GLN A 60 -0.04 -25.89 6.89
C GLN A 60 1.04 -25.42 5.91
N LEU A 61 1.97 -24.58 6.36
CA LEU A 61 3.08 -24.10 5.52
C LEU A 61 3.94 -25.27 5.00
N ARG A 62 4.18 -26.31 5.81
CA ARG A 62 4.92 -27.50 5.37
C ARG A 62 4.19 -28.29 4.29
N MET A 63 2.85 -28.34 4.33
CA MET A 63 2.06 -28.98 3.27
C MET A 63 2.07 -28.16 1.97
N GLU A 64 2.03 -26.85 2.07
CA GLU A 64 2.04 -25.94 0.92
C GLU A 64 3.44 -25.81 0.28
N HIS A 65 4.49 -25.93 1.11
CA HIS A 65 5.90 -25.77 0.74
C HIS A 65 6.75 -26.94 1.26
N PRO A 66 6.58 -28.17 0.72
CA PRO A 66 7.20 -29.38 1.27
C PRO A 66 8.75 -29.38 1.19
N GLU A 67 9.30 -28.70 0.18
CA GLU A 67 10.75 -28.65 -0.07
C GLU A 67 11.47 -27.47 0.57
N ASP A 68 10.71 -26.49 1.13
CA ASP A 68 11.29 -25.28 1.69
C ASP A 68 11.80 -25.50 3.11
N GLU A 69 12.90 -24.85 3.48
CA GLU A 69 13.35 -24.76 4.87
C GLU A 69 12.56 -23.67 5.61
N LEU A 70 11.76 -24.07 6.60
CA LEU A 70 11.01 -23.13 7.41
C LEU A 70 11.85 -22.62 8.59
N TRP A 71 11.89 -21.30 8.78
CA TRP A 71 12.51 -20.65 9.92
C TRP A 71 11.47 -19.88 10.73
N LEU A 72 11.28 -20.26 12.00
CA LEU A 72 10.42 -19.50 12.93
C LEU A 72 11.26 -18.45 13.64
N LEU A 73 11.01 -17.17 13.32
CA LEU A 73 11.72 -16.04 13.89
C LEU A 73 11.01 -15.54 15.14
N MET A 74 11.75 -15.34 16.22
CA MET A 74 11.16 -14.88 17.50
C MET A 74 12.12 -14.06 18.34
N GLY A 75 11.56 -13.23 19.21
CA GLY A 75 12.34 -12.49 20.22
C GLY A 75 12.72 -13.36 21.41
N THR A 76 13.61 -12.86 22.26
CA THR A 76 14.16 -13.52 23.47
C THR A 76 13.08 -14.15 24.35
N ASP A 77 12.01 -13.42 24.72
CA ASP A 77 10.95 -13.92 25.62
C ASP A 77 10.23 -15.17 25.08
N MET A 78 9.92 -15.14 23.76
CA MET A 78 9.26 -16.23 23.10
C MET A 78 10.17 -17.44 23.02
N PHE A 79 11.46 -17.22 22.70
CA PHE A 79 12.46 -18.27 22.64
C PHE A 79 12.68 -18.98 23.98
N LEU A 80 12.81 -18.22 25.07
CA LEU A 80 12.99 -18.80 26.41
C LEU A 80 11.73 -19.53 26.93
N SER A 81 10.56 -19.22 26.38
CA SER A 81 9.30 -19.88 26.74
C SER A 81 8.89 -21.03 25.79
N LEU A 82 9.63 -21.27 24.70
CA LEU A 82 9.23 -22.13 23.59
C LEU A 82 8.87 -23.57 24.00
N GLU A 83 9.57 -24.15 25.00
CA GLU A 83 9.26 -25.49 25.49
C GLU A 83 7.86 -25.63 26.11
N ARG A 84 7.26 -24.52 26.53
CA ARG A 84 5.91 -24.46 27.13
C ARG A 84 4.80 -24.25 26.07
N TRP A 85 5.18 -24.10 24.80
CA TRP A 85 4.20 -23.90 23.74
C TRP A 85 3.48 -25.21 23.42
N TYR A 86 2.26 -25.09 22.93
CA TYR A 86 1.45 -26.24 22.52
C TYR A 86 2.16 -27.00 21.40
N HIS A 87 2.40 -28.30 21.63
CA HIS A 87 3.18 -29.17 20.73
C HIS A 87 4.58 -28.63 20.38
N ALA A 88 5.34 -28.16 21.38
CA ALA A 88 6.69 -27.61 21.18
C ALA A 88 7.65 -28.57 20.43
N SER A 89 7.57 -29.88 20.69
CA SER A 89 8.37 -30.88 19.95
C SER A 89 8.08 -30.89 18.46
N ASP A 90 6.79 -30.76 18.07
CA ASP A 90 6.39 -30.73 16.68
C ASP A 90 6.86 -29.42 16.00
N ILE A 91 6.74 -28.29 16.71
CA ILE A 91 7.27 -26.98 16.22
C ILE A 91 8.76 -27.11 15.89
N LEU A 92 9.55 -27.68 16.81
CA LEU A 92 10.99 -27.84 16.67
C LEU A 92 11.40 -28.84 15.58
N SER A 93 10.51 -29.79 15.20
CA SER A 93 10.72 -30.70 14.08
C SER A 93 10.30 -30.11 12.72
N LEU A 94 9.35 -29.17 12.71
CA LEU A 94 8.80 -28.56 11.49
C LEU A 94 9.58 -27.36 11.01
N ALA A 95 10.24 -26.64 11.92
CA ALA A 95 10.95 -25.41 11.60
C ALA A 95 12.25 -25.25 12.40
N HIS A 96 13.24 -24.64 11.77
CA HIS A 96 14.41 -24.10 12.45
C HIS A 96 14.03 -22.85 13.25
N ILE A 97 14.76 -22.55 14.31
CA ILE A 97 14.48 -21.43 15.20
C ILE A 97 15.51 -20.32 14.99
N GLY A 98 15.06 -19.11 14.67
CA GLY A 98 15.85 -17.89 14.64
C GLY A 98 15.49 -17.01 15.83
N ALA A 99 16.33 -16.97 16.87
CA ALA A 99 16.11 -16.15 18.05
C ALA A 99 16.88 -14.83 17.97
N PHE A 100 16.17 -13.69 18.06
CA PHE A 100 16.80 -12.38 18.15
C PHE A 100 17.28 -12.09 19.58
N ASP A 101 18.56 -11.75 19.71
CA ASP A 101 19.14 -11.30 20.95
C ASP A 101 18.72 -9.84 21.26
N ARG A 102 18.53 -9.51 22.54
CA ARG A 102 18.29 -8.15 23.01
C ARG A 102 19.60 -7.42 23.25
N ALA A 103 19.60 -6.08 23.09
CA ALA A 103 20.76 -5.24 23.41
C ALA A 103 21.14 -5.32 24.91
N HIS A 104 20.16 -5.52 25.77
CA HIS A 104 20.31 -5.57 27.22
C HIS A 104 19.60 -6.81 27.78
N PRO A 105 20.29 -7.97 27.89
CA PRO A 105 19.72 -9.19 28.47
C PRO A 105 19.30 -8.94 29.94
N GLN A 106 18.12 -9.45 30.32
CA GLN A 106 17.67 -9.41 31.70
C GLN A 106 18.42 -10.47 32.54
N PRO A 107 18.58 -10.26 33.86
CA PRO A 107 19.16 -11.28 34.72
C PRO A 107 18.38 -12.61 34.60
N GLY A 108 19.08 -13.70 34.28
CA GLY A 108 18.49 -15.03 34.09
C GLY A 108 18.12 -15.39 32.65
N GLU A 109 18.27 -14.49 31.68
CA GLU A 109 18.11 -14.77 30.26
C GLU A 109 19.42 -15.36 29.72
N ASP A 110 19.49 -16.67 29.53
CA ASP A 110 20.61 -17.38 28.92
C ASP A 110 20.15 -18.06 27.61
N LEU A 111 20.23 -17.29 26.52
CA LEU A 111 19.91 -17.78 25.17
C LEU A 111 20.81 -18.97 24.75
N ALA A 112 22.08 -18.97 25.18
CA ALA A 112 23.01 -20.05 24.85
C ALA A 112 22.67 -21.34 25.60
N ALA A 113 22.24 -21.24 26.85
CA ALA A 113 21.74 -22.41 27.60
C ALA A 113 20.45 -22.96 26.99
N GLN A 114 19.50 -22.11 26.66
CA GLN A 114 18.26 -22.50 25.98
C GLN A 114 18.52 -23.14 24.61
N LYS A 115 19.43 -22.59 23.81
CA LYS A 115 19.85 -23.17 22.55
C LYS A 115 20.40 -24.61 22.77
N ARG A 116 21.38 -24.77 23.64
CA ARG A 116 21.95 -26.11 23.96
C ARG A 116 20.88 -27.09 24.42
N LEU A 117 19.93 -26.65 25.24
CA LEU A 117 18.81 -27.47 25.70
C LEU A 117 17.96 -27.97 24.52
N LEU A 118 17.52 -27.07 23.64
CA LEU A 118 16.65 -27.41 22.50
C LEU A 118 17.37 -28.29 21.49
N GLU A 119 18.63 -28.01 21.20
CA GLU A 119 19.47 -28.86 20.32
C GLU A 119 19.69 -30.26 20.88
N THR A 120 20.01 -30.38 22.19
CA THR A 120 20.30 -31.67 22.83
C THR A 120 19.03 -32.51 23.05
N LYS A 121 17.95 -31.88 23.50
CA LYS A 121 16.73 -32.60 23.90
C LYS A 121 15.82 -32.94 22.73
N TYR A 122 15.74 -32.05 21.73
CA TYR A 122 14.80 -32.18 20.61
C TYR A 122 15.48 -32.33 19.24
N GLY A 123 16.80 -32.26 19.17
CA GLY A 123 17.51 -32.25 17.87
C GLY A 123 17.22 -31.00 17.02
N ALA A 124 16.79 -29.92 17.64
CA ALA A 124 16.40 -28.72 16.93
C ALA A 124 17.60 -27.99 16.31
N THR A 125 17.37 -27.26 15.23
CA THR A 125 18.36 -26.33 14.67
C THR A 125 18.03 -24.91 15.15
N VAL A 126 18.97 -24.28 15.85
CA VAL A 126 18.79 -22.95 16.46
C VAL A 126 19.89 -21.99 16.06
N ALA A 127 19.53 -20.86 15.50
CA ALA A 127 20.41 -19.72 15.24
C ALA A 127 20.08 -18.56 16.18
N ILE A 128 21.10 -18.06 16.89
CA ILE A 128 20.96 -16.80 17.65
C ILE A 128 21.42 -15.68 16.72
N ILE A 129 20.52 -14.77 16.44
CA ILE A 129 20.69 -13.65 15.52
C ILE A 129 21.11 -12.43 16.33
N ALA A 130 22.38 -12.07 16.26
CA ALA A 130 22.88 -10.84 16.88
C ALA A 130 22.40 -9.63 16.09
N ASN A 131 21.59 -8.78 16.71
CA ASN A 131 21.14 -7.54 16.10
C ASN A 131 22.03 -6.37 16.55
N ARG A 132 22.69 -5.70 15.59
CA ARG A 132 23.56 -4.54 15.88
C ARG A 132 22.76 -3.27 16.21
N GLN A 133 21.51 -3.20 15.81
CA GLN A 133 20.61 -2.07 16.06
C GLN A 133 19.32 -2.60 16.66
N VAL A 134 19.32 -2.85 17.95
CA VAL A 134 18.10 -3.25 18.66
C VAL A 134 17.25 -2.02 18.93
N ILE A 135 16.04 -2.03 18.41
CA ILE A 135 15.01 -1.06 18.77
C ILE A 135 14.28 -1.65 19.98
N ASP A 136 14.62 -1.16 21.19
CA ASP A 136 14.00 -1.63 22.44
C ASP A 136 12.65 -0.94 22.64
N LEU A 137 11.66 -1.36 21.87
CA LEU A 137 10.30 -0.83 21.89
C LEU A 137 9.28 -1.99 22.00
N SER A 138 8.43 -1.91 23.00
CA SER A 138 7.26 -2.78 23.10
C SER A 138 6.10 -2.26 22.27
N SER A 139 5.21 -3.15 21.83
CA SER A 139 3.97 -2.76 21.12
C SER A 139 3.11 -1.79 21.95
N THR A 140 3.19 -1.83 23.27
CA THR A 140 2.48 -0.89 24.16
C THR A 140 3.07 0.51 24.02
N GLN A 141 4.40 0.65 24.10
CA GLN A 141 5.08 1.94 23.91
C GLN A 141 4.82 2.54 22.53
N VAL A 142 4.80 1.71 21.47
CA VAL A 142 4.45 2.17 20.13
C VAL A 142 3.03 2.73 20.10
N ARG A 143 2.03 2.03 20.67
CA ARG A 143 0.65 2.51 20.70
C ARG A 143 0.49 3.80 21.52
N GLU A 144 1.15 3.90 22.68
CA GLU A 144 1.16 5.11 23.50
C GLU A 144 1.80 6.29 22.77
N ALA A 145 2.90 6.06 22.07
CA ALA A 145 3.54 7.08 21.24
C ALA A 145 2.63 7.55 20.08
N LEU A 146 1.94 6.62 19.41
CA LEU A 146 0.97 6.93 18.35
C LEU A 146 -0.19 7.78 18.89
N THR A 147 -0.80 7.38 20.02
CA THR A 147 -1.88 8.14 20.67
C THR A 147 -1.41 9.55 21.06
N ALA A 148 -0.15 9.69 21.48
CA ALA A 148 0.46 10.98 21.82
C ALA A 148 0.96 11.81 20.61
N GLY A 149 0.70 11.36 19.37
CA GLY A 149 1.14 12.04 18.13
C GLY A 149 2.65 11.97 17.86
N ARG A 150 3.40 11.10 18.52
CA ARG A 150 4.87 10.96 18.43
C ARG A 150 5.32 9.63 17.82
N GLY A 151 4.41 8.84 17.31
CA GLY A 151 4.67 7.48 16.83
C GLY A 151 4.98 7.35 15.34
N ARG A 152 5.07 8.45 14.58
CA ARG A 152 5.28 8.40 13.12
C ARG A 152 6.54 7.63 12.74
N ASP A 153 7.66 7.90 13.40
CA ASP A 153 8.96 7.30 13.08
C ASP A 153 9.11 5.86 13.63
N LEU A 154 8.11 5.35 14.35
CA LEU A 154 8.12 4.00 14.92
C LEU A 154 7.45 2.96 14.03
N VAL A 155 6.75 3.41 12.99
CA VAL A 155 6.07 2.58 12.00
C VAL A 155 6.35 3.11 10.60
N THR A 156 6.10 2.30 9.58
CA THR A 156 6.27 2.76 8.20
C THR A 156 5.20 3.77 7.82
N ASP A 157 5.51 4.69 6.90
CA ASP A 157 4.55 5.72 6.46
C ASP A 157 3.17 5.15 6.06
N PRO A 158 3.06 4.07 5.24
CA PRO A 158 1.75 3.52 4.90
C PRO A 158 1.00 2.93 6.11
N VAL A 159 1.71 2.35 7.08
CA VAL A 159 1.09 1.85 8.32
C VAL A 159 0.62 3.02 9.18
N TYR A 160 1.42 4.07 9.31
CA TYR A 160 1.02 5.29 10.03
C TYR A 160 -0.23 5.92 9.40
N GLY A 161 -0.25 6.07 8.08
CA GLY A 161 -1.40 6.58 7.36
C GLY A 161 -2.66 5.71 7.51
N TYR A 162 -2.50 4.38 7.55
CA TYR A 162 -3.59 3.46 7.82
C TYR A 162 -4.19 3.67 9.21
N ILE A 163 -3.33 3.79 10.23
CA ILE A 163 -3.72 4.06 11.62
C ILE A 163 -4.51 5.36 11.71
N GLN A 164 -4.02 6.44 11.08
CA GLN A 164 -4.70 7.74 11.03
C GLN A 164 -6.07 7.65 10.36
N ARG A 165 -6.13 7.03 9.17
CA ARG A 165 -7.37 6.90 8.39
C ARG A 165 -8.44 6.07 9.09
N ARG A 166 -8.03 5.02 9.82
CA ARG A 166 -8.92 4.10 10.52
C ARG A 166 -9.22 4.53 11.96
N GLY A 167 -8.55 5.57 12.47
CA GLY A 167 -8.69 6.00 13.86
C GLY A 167 -8.25 4.94 14.87
N LEU A 168 -7.26 4.10 14.51
CA LEU A 168 -6.80 3.02 15.37
C LEU A 168 -6.01 3.54 16.57
N TYR A 169 -6.01 2.79 17.67
CA TYR A 169 -5.24 3.08 18.88
C TYR A 169 -5.55 4.45 19.50
N GLY A 170 -6.77 4.97 19.30
CA GLY A 170 -7.17 6.29 19.83
C GLY A 170 -6.54 7.48 19.07
N VAL A 171 -5.97 7.24 17.90
CA VAL A 171 -5.48 8.32 17.03
C VAL A 171 -6.66 8.97 16.32
N HIS A 172 -6.83 10.27 16.52
CA HIS A 172 -7.86 11.07 15.86
C HIS A 172 -7.17 12.07 14.93
N THR A 173 -7.41 11.94 13.63
CA THR A 173 -6.86 12.82 12.60
C THR A 173 -8.01 13.50 11.86
N ASP A 174 -8.00 14.83 11.81
CA ASP A 174 -8.84 15.55 10.87
C ASP A 174 -8.25 15.34 9.46
N LEU A 175 -9.02 14.70 8.58
CA LEU A 175 -8.61 14.39 7.22
C LEU A 175 -8.87 15.53 6.24
N HIS A 176 -9.57 16.57 6.67
CA HIS A 176 -9.83 17.76 5.85
C HIS A 176 -8.59 18.66 5.81
N HIS A 177 -8.33 19.25 4.68
CA HIS A 177 -7.30 20.29 4.50
C HIS A 177 -5.88 19.89 4.92
N LEU A 178 -5.52 18.61 4.73
CA LEU A 178 -4.17 18.12 4.99
C LEU A 178 -3.15 18.74 4.04
N THR A 179 -1.98 19.08 4.59
CA THR A 179 -0.84 19.41 3.73
C THR A 179 -0.42 18.15 2.93
N PRO A 180 0.25 18.30 1.76
CA PRO A 180 0.70 17.12 1.01
C PRO A 180 1.57 16.15 1.81
N ASP A 181 2.40 16.63 2.74
CA ASP A 181 3.26 15.78 3.58
C ASP A 181 2.47 15.02 4.65
N GLN A 182 1.37 15.58 5.15
CA GLN A 182 0.43 14.89 6.03
C GLN A 182 -0.43 13.89 5.27
N LEU A 183 -0.84 14.24 4.05
CA LEU A 183 -1.67 13.39 3.19
C LEU A 183 -0.91 12.16 2.67
N ARG A 184 0.39 12.28 2.36
CA ARG A 184 1.18 11.22 1.71
C ARG A 184 1.09 9.86 2.44
N PRO A 185 1.34 9.72 3.75
CA PRO A 185 1.20 8.45 4.45
C PRO A 185 -0.20 7.85 4.30
N ILE A 186 -1.23 8.70 4.38
CA ILE A 186 -2.64 8.29 4.29
C ILE A 186 -2.97 7.82 2.87
N ALA A 187 -2.56 8.57 1.84
CA ALA A 187 -2.76 8.20 0.45
C ALA A 187 -2.10 6.84 0.12
N LEU A 188 -0.85 6.63 0.58
CA LEU A 188 -0.14 5.35 0.40
C LEU A 188 -0.88 4.17 1.06
N SER A 189 -1.61 4.40 2.15
CA SER A 189 -2.37 3.35 2.84
C SER A 189 -3.58 2.81 2.05
N TYR A 190 -4.02 3.51 1.03
CA TYR A 190 -5.09 3.05 0.12
C TYR A 190 -4.58 2.09 -0.97
N LEU A 191 -3.28 2.02 -1.19
CA LEU A 191 -2.70 1.36 -2.35
C LEU A 191 -2.32 -0.10 -2.07
N LYS A 192 -2.30 -0.91 -3.13
CA LYS A 192 -1.55 -2.17 -3.10
C LYS A 192 -0.04 -1.85 -3.08
N PRO A 193 0.78 -2.63 -2.35
CA PRO A 193 2.23 -2.40 -2.22
C PRO A 193 2.93 -2.05 -3.54
N LYS A 194 2.69 -2.85 -4.57
CA LYS A 194 3.29 -2.68 -5.90
C LYS A 194 2.93 -1.37 -6.62
N ARG A 195 1.89 -0.66 -6.14
CA ARG A 195 1.44 0.60 -6.74
C ARG A 195 2.06 1.84 -6.10
N MET A 196 2.66 1.70 -4.90
CA MET A 196 3.25 2.83 -4.18
C MET A 196 4.37 3.53 -4.95
N PRO A 197 5.35 2.83 -5.57
CA PRO A 197 6.40 3.49 -6.35
C PRO A 197 5.84 4.33 -7.50
N HIS A 198 4.80 3.83 -8.17
CA HIS A 198 4.12 4.55 -9.23
C HIS A 198 3.48 5.86 -8.73
N VAL A 199 2.70 5.82 -7.64
CA VAL A 199 2.04 7.02 -7.11
C VAL A 199 3.06 8.06 -6.64
N LEU A 200 4.16 7.63 -6.02
CA LEU A 200 5.26 8.52 -5.65
C LEU A 200 5.98 9.10 -6.88
N GLY A 201 6.17 8.31 -7.93
CA GLY A 201 6.68 8.78 -9.22
C GLY A 201 5.74 9.78 -9.89
N THR A 202 4.43 9.51 -9.87
CA THR A 202 3.40 10.43 -10.38
C THR A 202 3.40 11.75 -9.61
N GLU A 203 3.51 11.72 -8.29
CA GLU A 203 3.64 12.92 -7.47
C GLU A 203 4.86 13.75 -7.87
N GLN A 204 6.02 13.11 -8.01
CA GLN A 204 7.26 13.76 -8.40
C GLN A 204 7.13 14.42 -9.78
N GLU A 205 6.59 13.71 -10.75
CA GLU A 205 6.43 14.21 -12.11
C GLU A 205 5.35 15.30 -12.21
N ALA A 206 4.24 15.16 -11.49
CA ALA A 206 3.19 16.19 -11.43
C ALA A 206 3.72 17.52 -10.88
N VAL A 207 4.52 17.49 -9.81
CA VAL A 207 5.17 18.70 -9.27
C VAL A 207 6.14 19.29 -10.28
N ARG A 208 6.92 18.46 -10.96
CA ARG A 208 7.85 18.93 -11.99
C ARG A 208 7.13 19.63 -13.13
N LEU A 209 6.06 19.05 -13.65
CA LEU A 209 5.23 19.63 -14.71
C LEU A 209 4.51 20.89 -14.22
N ALA A 210 3.96 20.89 -13.00
CA ALA A 210 3.30 22.06 -12.42
C ALA A 210 4.25 23.26 -12.34
N ARG A 211 5.47 23.04 -11.86
CA ARG A 211 6.51 24.07 -11.79
C ARG A 211 6.91 24.58 -13.18
N GLN A 212 7.05 23.67 -14.14
CA GLN A 212 7.47 24.00 -15.48
C GLN A 212 6.42 24.83 -16.25
N TYR A 213 5.14 24.48 -16.08
CA TYR A 213 4.04 25.08 -16.84
C TYR A 213 3.22 26.11 -16.06
N GLY A 214 3.59 26.38 -14.80
CA GLY A 214 2.98 27.44 -13.98
C GLY A 214 1.64 27.07 -13.34
N ALA A 215 1.43 25.77 -13.02
CA ALA A 215 0.31 25.31 -12.22
C ALA A 215 0.64 25.32 -10.72
N ASP A 216 -0.37 25.19 -9.87
CA ASP A 216 -0.20 25.07 -8.42
C ASP A 216 0.44 23.72 -8.05
N GLU A 217 1.66 23.78 -7.47
CA GLU A 217 2.41 22.58 -7.07
C GLU A 217 1.71 21.81 -5.95
N THR A 218 0.99 22.49 -5.06
CA THR A 218 0.25 21.86 -3.95
C THR A 218 -0.94 21.07 -4.47
N GLN A 219 -1.73 21.67 -5.37
CA GLN A 219 -2.84 20.98 -6.03
C GLN A 219 -2.35 19.77 -6.85
N ALA A 220 -1.25 19.92 -7.59
CA ALA A 220 -0.65 18.85 -8.38
C ALA A 220 -0.20 17.69 -7.48
N ARG A 221 0.45 17.96 -6.34
CA ARG A 221 0.83 16.94 -5.36
C ARG A 221 -0.37 16.20 -4.78
N ILE A 222 -1.39 16.93 -4.34
CA ILE A 222 -2.60 16.34 -3.74
C ILE A 222 -3.31 15.46 -4.77
N ALA A 223 -3.51 15.96 -5.99
CA ALA A 223 -4.17 15.20 -7.06
C ALA A 223 -3.38 13.93 -7.42
N ALA A 224 -2.06 14.03 -7.57
CA ALA A 224 -1.20 12.88 -7.87
C ALA A 224 -1.21 11.83 -6.73
N LEU A 225 -1.19 12.24 -5.46
CA LEU A 225 -1.25 11.32 -4.33
C LEU A 225 -2.58 10.56 -4.25
N LEU A 226 -3.69 11.18 -4.67
CA LEU A 226 -5.04 10.61 -4.53
C LEU A 226 -5.60 9.98 -5.81
N HIS A 227 -4.97 10.16 -7.00
CA HIS A 227 -5.56 9.73 -8.28
C HIS A 227 -5.92 8.23 -8.31
N ASP A 228 -5.14 7.41 -7.65
CA ASP A 228 -5.29 5.95 -7.63
C ASP A 228 -5.84 5.39 -6.29
N CYS A 229 -6.36 6.23 -5.37
CA CYS A 229 -6.74 5.81 -4.02
C CYS A 229 -7.81 4.71 -3.97
N THR A 230 -8.61 4.52 -5.02
CA THR A 230 -9.59 3.44 -5.14
C THR A 230 -9.18 2.31 -6.10
N LYS A 231 -7.97 2.38 -6.68
CA LYS A 231 -7.47 1.42 -7.70
C LYS A 231 -7.40 -0.03 -7.22
N LYS A 232 -7.30 -0.26 -5.92
CA LYS A 232 -7.24 -1.62 -5.35
C LYS A 232 -8.60 -2.31 -5.27
N LEU A 233 -9.69 -1.57 -5.40
CA LEU A 233 -11.06 -2.07 -5.27
C LEU A 233 -11.46 -2.91 -6.49
N ASP A 234 -12.25 -3.95 -6.25
CA ASP A 234 -12.86 -4.76 -7.30
C ASP A 234 -14.08 -4.09 -7.93
N MET A 235 -14.70 -4.75 -8.92
CA MET A 235 -15.84 -4.20 -9.65
C MET A 235 -17.03 -3.90 -8.73
N ASP A 236 -17.39 -4.82 -7.83
CA ASP A 236 -18.55 -4.68 -6.96
C ASP A 236 -18.35 -3.51 -5.98
N GLN A 237 -17.15 -3.39 -5.42
CA GLN A 237 -16.76 -2.28 -4.54
C GLN A 237 -16.77 -0.93 -5.28
N GLN A 238 -16.27 -0.89 -6.53
CA GLN A 238 -16.30 0.32 -7.35
C GLN A 238 -17.74 0.74 -7.68
N LEU A 239 -18.60 -0.21 -8.09
CA LEU A 239 -20.00 0.06 -8.37
C LEU A 239 -20.77 0.50 -7.13
N ALA A 240 -20.48 -0.07 -5.97
CA ALA A 240 -21.05 0.38 -4.69
C ALA A 240 -20.70 1.84 -4.39
N LEU A 241 -19.44 2.25 -4.60
CA LEU A 241 -19.04 3.65 -4.47
C LEU A 241 -19.71 4.54 -5.51
N CYS A 242 -19.86 4.10 -6.76
CA CYS A 242 -20.59 4.85 -7.77
C CYS A 242 -22.04 5.10 -7.35
N ALA A 243 -22.70 4.09 -6.79
CA ALA A 243 -24.07 4.23 -6.27
C ALA A 243 -24.12 5.19 -5.06
N GLN A 244 -23.18 5.05 -4.10
CA GLN A 244 -23.08 5.91 -2.92
C GLN A 244 -22.93 7.40 -3.28
N TYR A 245 -22.08 7.69 -4.26
CA TYR A 245 -21.76 9.06 -4.68
C TYR A 245 -22.60 9.55 -5.87
N HIS A 246 -23.61 8.80 -6.28
CA HIS A 246 -24.50 9.12 -7.41
C HIS A 246 -23.75 9.39 -8.72
N ILE A 247 -22.63 8.67 -8.96
CA ILE A 247 -21.82 8.80 -10.16
C ILE A 247 -22.56 8.16 -11.33
N GLN A 248 -22.80 8.95 -12.38
CA GLN A 248 -23.41 8.44 -13.62
C GLN A 248 -22.34 7.74 -14.44
N LEU A 249 -22.65 6.52 -14.89
CA LEU A 249 -21.79 5.68 -15.73
C LEU A 249 -22.45 5.49 -17.08
N ASP A 250 -21.66 5.56 -18.14
CA ASP A 250 -22.10 5.12 -19.46
C ASP A 250 -22.00 3.59 -19.61
N ASP A 251 -22.45 3.07 -20.77
CA ASP A 251 -22.50 1.62 -21.03
C ASP A 251 -21.10 0.98 -21.00
N LEU A 252 -20.05 1.70 -21.45
CA LEU A 252 -18.69 1.20 -21.41
C LEU A 252 -18.17 1.15 -19.96
N GLU A 253 -18.38 2.19 -19.19
CA GLU A 253 -17.90 2.33 -17.84
C GLU A 253 -18.51 1.27 -16.90
N GLN A 254 -19.78 0.88 -17.10
CA GLN A 254 -20.43 -0.16 -16.32
C GLN A 254 -19.71 -1.53 -16.36
N HIS A 255 -18.85 -1.74 -17.38
CA HIS A 255 -18.13 -2.99 -17.58
C HIS A 255 -16.60 -2.81 -17.57
N ALA A 256 -16.10 -1.59 -17.36
CA ALA A 256 -14.69 -1.24 -17.48
C ALA A 256 -14.08 -0.83 -16.14
N LEU A 257 -13.76 -1.80 -15.28
CA LEU A 257 -13.16 -1.59 -13.95
C LEU A 257 -12.03 -0.54 -13.96
N LYS A 258 -11.21 -0.54 -15.02
CA LYS A 258 -10.07 0.37 -15.13
C LYS A 258 -10.46 1.85 -15.26
N LEU A 259 -11.70 2.17 -15.61
CA LEU A 259 -12.17 3.55 -15.74
C LEU A 259 -12.80 4.08 -14.45
N LEU A 260 -13.38 3.20 -13.63
CA LEU A 260 -14.18 3.59 -12.46
C LEU A 260 -13.35 4.26 -11.37
N HIS A 261 -12.07 3.82 -11.19
CA HIS A 261 -11.26 4.31 -10.07
C HIS A 261 -10.98 5.82 -10.15
N ALA A 262 -10.96 6.43 -11.31
CA ALA A 262 -10.80 7.87 -11.46
C ALA A 262 -11.99 8.63 -10.87
N LYS A 263 -13.20 8.19 -11.20
CA LYS A 263 -14.45 8.81 -10.72
C LYS A 263 -14.66 8.57 -9.21
N THR A 264 -14.51 7.34 -8.76
CA THR A 264 -14.66 6.98 -7.34
C THR A 264 -13.54 7.56 -6.49
N GLY A 265 -12.31 7.61 -7.01
CA GLY A 265 -11.18 8.26 -6.36
C GLY A 265 -11.39 9.77 -6.17
N ALA A 266 -11.90 10.45 -7.19
CA ALA A 266 -12.27 11.86 -7.10
C ALA A 266 -13.39 12.10 -6.06
N ALA A 267 -14.40 11.22 -6.00
CA ALA A 267 -15.46 11.30 -5.00
C ALA A 267 -14.92 11.12 -3.57
N ILE A 268 -14.07 10.13 -3.34
CA ILE A 268 -13.37 9.94 -2.04
C ILE A 268 -12.49 11.17 -1.71
N ALA A 269 -11.76 11.71 -2.69
CA ALA A 269 -10.91 12.88 -2.47
C ALA A 269 -11.74 14.10 -2.01
N ARG A 270 -12.91 14.32 -2.58
CA ARG A 270 -13.81 15.41 -2.18
C ARG A 270 -14.46 15.16 -0.82
N ASP A 271 -15.01 13.97 -0.60
CA ASP A 271 -15.80 13.65 0.59
C ASP A 271 -14.93 13.48 1.84
N VAL A 272 -13.80 12.76 1.72
CA VAL A 272 -12.95 12.42 2.85
C VAL A 272 -11.88 13.48 3.12
N PHE A 273 -11.33 14.11 2.07
CA PHE A 273 -10.19 15.00 2.18
C PHE A 273 -10.54 16.47 1.91
N ALA A 274 -11.78 16.77 1.57
CA ALA A 274 -12.27 18.12 1.26
C ALA A 274 -11.42 18.85 0.20
N VAL A 275 -10.95 18.10 -0.83
CA VAL A 275 -10.19 18.72 -1.92
C VAL A 275 -11.07 19.68 -2.72
N ASP A 276 -10.44 20.71 -3.30
CA ASP A 276 -11.12 21.66 -4.16
C ASP A 276 -11.54 21.09 -5.51
N ASP A 277 -12.32 21.85 -6.27
CA ASP A 277 -12.85 21.39 -7.57
C ASP A 277 -11.76 21.16 -8.61
N ALA A 278 -10.64 21.88 -8.58
CA ALA A 278 -9.55 21.70 -9.53
C ALA A 278 -8.87 20.35 -9.31
N VAL A 279 -8.56 20.01 -8.05
CA VAL A 279 -8.00 18.70 -7.67
C VAL A 279 -8.99 17.56 -7.97
N TYR A 280 -10.28 17.74 -7.61
CA TYR A 280 -11.33 16.78 -7.91
C TYR A 280 -11.39 16.45 -9.40
N ARG A 281 -11.44 17.46 -10.26
CA ARG A 281 -11.53 17.29 -11.71
C ARG A 281 -10.28 16.64 -12.28
N ALA A 282 -9.09 17.00 -11.80
CA ALA A 282 -7.83 16.39 -12.22
C ALA A 282 -7.80 14.89 -11.91
N ILE A 283 -8.29 14.47 -10.74
CA ILE A 283 -8.44 13.05 -10.40
C ILE A 283 -9.53 12.41 -11.26
N TYR A 284 -10.68 13.05 -11.45
CA TYR A 284 -11.82 12.49 -12.18
C TYR A 284 -11.49 12.14 -13.64
N TRP A 285 -10.67 12.97 -14.29
CA TRP A 285 -10.38 12.86 -15.72
C TRP A 285 -9.03 12.22 -16.06
N HIS A 286 -8.26 11.78 -15.06
CA HIS A 286 -6.88 11.30 -15.31
C HIS A 286 -6.78 10.04 -16.18
N THR A 287 -7.86 9.26 -16.34
CA THR A 287 -7.84 8.03 -17.15
C THR A 287 -8.29 8.23 -18.59
N THR A 288 -9.30 9.06 -18.80
CA THR A 288 -9.90 9.25 -20.12
C THR A 288 -9.52 10.58 -20.77
N GLY A 289 -9.17 11.58 -19.99
CA GLY A 289 -9.20 12.97 -20.42
C GLY A 289 -10.62 13.41 -20.77
N HIS A 290 -10.77 14.61 -21.29
CA HIS A 290 -12.00 15.16 -21.89
C HIS A 290 -11.66 16.38 -22.75
N ALA A 291 -12.62 16.86 -23.56
CA ALA A 291 -12.45 18.11 -24.29
C ALA A 291 -12.22 19.29 -23.32
N ASP A 292 -11.36 20.26 -23.71
CA ASP A 292 -11.07 21.45 -22.92
C ASP A 292 -10.50 21.18 -21.52
N MET A 293 -9.54 20.27 -21.40
CA MET A 293 -8.84 19.99 -20.13
C MET A 293 -8.13 21.24 -19.62
N THR A 294 -8.29 21.52 -18.33
CA THR A 294 -7.50 22.55 -17.60
C THR A 294 -6.02 22.16 -17.53
N LEU A 295 -5.17 23.11 -17.18
CA LEU A 295 -3.74 22.87 -17.03
C LEU A 295 -3.44 21.75 -16.01
N LEU A 296 -4.11 21.76 -14.85
CA LEU A 296 -3.92 20.74 -13.83
C LEU A 296 -4.38 19.33 -14.29
N GLU A 297 -5.52 19.26 -15.00
CA GLU A 297 -6.02 18.00 -15.55
C GLU A 297 -5.02 17.39 -16.56
N LYS A 298 -4.45 18.21 -17.46
CA LYS A 298 -3.41 17.79 -18.40
C LYS A 298 -2.16 17.29 -17.67
N ILE A 299 -1.73 17.98 -16.62
CA ILE A 299 -0.57 17.63 -15.82
C ILE A 299 -0.77 16.28 -15.15
N ILE A 300 -1.91 16.03 -14.50
CA ILE A 300 -2.15 14.77 -13.80
C ILE A 300 -2.29 13.60 -14.75
N TYR A 301 -3.01 13.78 -15.88
CA TYR A 301 -3.11 12.79 -16.95
C TYR A 301 -1.72 12.37 -17.47
N LEU A 302 -0.86 13.35 -17.76
CA LEU A 302 0.48 13.09 -18.29
C LEU A 302 1.43 12.56 -17.23
N ALA A 303 1.39 13.07 -16.01
CA ALA A 303 2.25 12.59 -14.92
C ALA A 303 2.02 11.11 -14.62
N ASP A 304 0.75 10.65 -14.57
CA ASP A 304 0.43 9.22 -14.44
C ASP A 304 1.00 8.39 -15.61
N TYR A 305 0.99 8.95 -16.81
CA TYR A 305 1.40 8.24 -18.03
C TYR A 305 2.92 8.14 -18.21
N ILE A 306 3.70 9.16 -17.75
CA ILE A 306 5.14 9.27 -18.00
C ILE A 306 6.04 9.20 -16.79
N GLU A 307 5.48 8.98 -15.58
CA GLU A 307 6.25 8.96 -14.34
C GLU A 307 7.50 8.03 -14.42
N PRO A 308 8.53 8.24 -13.57
CA PRO A 308 9.84 7.60 -13.76
C PRO A 308 9.85 6.07 -13.80
N SER A 309 8.89 5.40 -13.15
CA SER A 309 8.83 3.93 -13.15
C SER A 309 8.14 3.33 -14.37
N ARG A 310 7.55 4.15 -15.25
CA ARG A 310 6.95 3.69 -16.50
C ARG A 310 8.03 3.22 -17.46
N ASP A 311 7.85 2.01 -17.98
CA ASP A 311 8.74 1.36 -18.93
C ASP A 311 7.90 0.68 -20.02
N PHE A 312 7.69 1.39 -21.12
CA PHE A 312 7.02 0.89 -22.33
C PHE A 312 7.67 1.50 -23.58
N PRO A 313 7.55 0.84 -24.74
CA PRO A 313 8.14 1.37 -25.99
C PRO A 313 7.66 2.78 -26.30
N GLY A 314 8.60 3.73 -26.47
CA GLY A 314 8.30 5.12 -26.81
C GLY A 314 8.04 6.06 -25.61
N VAL A 315 8.14 5.58 -24.36
CA VAL A 315 7.95 6.41 -23.16
C VAL A 315 8.94 7.58 -23.08
N ASP A 316 10.19 7.37 -23.48
CA ASP A 316 11.20 8.45 -23.45
C ASP A 316 10.94 9.54 -24.49
N ASP A 317 10.48 9.16 -25.69
CA ASP A 317 10.05 10.11 -26.70
C ASP A 317 8.81 10.90 -26.23
N LEU A 318 7.91 10.24 -25.52
CA LEU A 318 6.76 10.90 -24.92
C LEU A 318 7.17 11.86 -23.80
N ARG A 319 8.08 11.47 -22.93
CA ARG A 319 8.67 12.35 -21.89
C ARG A 319 9.28 13.61 -22.52
N GLN A 320 10.08 13.45 -23.56
CA GLN A 320 10.67 14.58 -24.28
C GLN A 320 9.59 15.50 -24.88
N ALA A 321 8.56 14.93 -25.50
CA ALA A 321 7.47 15.71 -26.08
C ALA A 321 6.70 16.50 -25.02
N VAL A 322 6.36 15.87 -23.88
CA VAL A 322 5.65 16.49 -22.76
C VAL A 322 6.46 17.65 -22.15
N HIS A 323 7.77 17.46 -21.96
CA HIS A 323 8.63 18.51 -21.41
C HIS A 323 8.94 19.63 -22.41
N ALA A 324 8.82 19.39 -23.71
CA ALA A 324 8.99 20.43 -24.71
C ALA A 324 7.72 21.28 -24.89
N ASP A 325 6.55 20.65 -24.90
CA ASP A 325 5.23 21.27 -25.12
C ASP A 325 4.14 20.37 -24.54
N LEU A 326 3.43 20.86 -23.53
CA LEU A 326 2.43 20.07 -22.81
C LEU A 326 1.29 19.57 -23.73
N ASP A 327 0.76 20.44 -24.59
CA ASP A 327 -0.36 20.08 -25.49
C ASP A 327 0.07 19.14 -26.60
N ARG A 328 1.29 19.30 -27.10
CA ARG A 328 1.88 18.34 -28.05
C ARG A 328 2.12 16.98 -27.38
N GLY A 329 2.63 16.98 -26.17
CA GLY A 329 2.79 15.76 -25.37
C GLY A 329 1.47 15.08 -25.08
N LEU A 330 0.44 15.84 -24.71
CA LEU A 330 -0.90 15.32 -24.44
C LEU A 330 -1.52 14.71 -25.71
N LEU A 331 -1.42 15.39 -26.85
CA LEU A 331 -1.91 14.83 -28.12
C LEU A 331 -1.23 13.51 -28.46
N LYS A 332 0.11 13.44 -28.29
CA LYS A 332 0.84 12.19 -28.51
C LYS A 332 0.38 11.09 -27.54
N ALA A 333 0.24 11.38 -26.26
CA ALA A 333 -0.23 10.41 -25.26
C ALA A 333 -1.63 9.87 -25.58
N LEU A 334 -2.55 10.74 -26.02
CA LEU A 334 -3.89 10.35 -26.44
C LEU A 334 -3.86 9.47 -27.72
N ASP A 335 -3.04 9.84 -28.72
CA ASP A 335 -2.87 9.03 -29.95
C ASP A 335 -2.29 7.65 -29.63
N ASP A 336 -1.24 7.58 -28.81
CA ASP A 336 -0.62 6.32 -28.38
C ASP A 336 -1.64 5.44 -27.61
N SER A 337 -2.40 6.02 -26.66
CA SER A 337 -3.45 5.30 -25.94
C SER A 337 -4.57 4.77 -26.84
N ILE A 338 -5.04 5.57 -27.79
CA ILE A 338 -6.07 5.17 -28.78
C ILE A 338 -5.55 4.03 -29.64
N GLN A 339 -4.30 4.10 -30.09
CA GLN A 339 -3.68 3.07 -30.91
C GLN A 339 -3.57 1.75 -30.15
N ASP A 340 -3.09 1.79 -28.91
CA ASP A 340 -2.95 0.61 -28.04
C ASP A 340 -4.31 -0.07 -27.80
N MET A 341 -5.33 0.72 -27.44
CA MET A 341 -6.69 0.20 -27.23
C MET A 341 -7.21 -0.51 -28.46
N ARG A 342 -7.02 0.07 -29.67
CA ARG A 342 -7.45 -0.52 -30.93
C ARG A 342 -6.67 -1.80 -31.27
N GLN A 343 -5.36 -1.82 -31.02
CA GLN A 343 -4.52 -3.01 -31.25
C GLN A 343 -4.93 -4.18 -30.36
N TRP A 344 -5.36 -3.90 -29.12
CA TRP A 344 -5.82 -4.93 -28.18
C TRP A 344 -7.29 -5.30 -28.35
N GLY A 345 -8.00 -4.70 -29.33
CA GLY A 345 -9.42 -4.93 -29.56
C GLY A 345 -10.33 -4.37 -28.47
N ASN A 346 -9.83 -3.43 -27.66
CA ASN A 346 -10.60 -2.77 -26.62
C ASN A 346 -11.33 -1.53 -27.17
N PRO A 347 -12.54 -1.21 -26.66
CA PRO A 347 -13.22 0.01 -27.02
C PRO A 347 -12.46 1.24 -26.47
N VAL A 348 -12.40 2.30 -27.28
CA VAL A 348 -11.87 3.59 -26.87
C VAL A 348 -13.00 4.43 -26.29
N HIS A 349 -12.79 4.98 -25.11
CA HIS A 349 -13.77 5.84 -24.46
C HIS A 349 -13.99 7.13 -25.26
N HIS A 350 -15.24 7.59 -25.41
CA HIS A 350 -15.57 8.76 -26.21
C HIS A 350 -14.85 10.03 -25.71
N ASN A 351 -14.71 10.23 -24.39
CA ASN A 351 -14.00 11.36 -23.82
C ASN A 351 -12.53 11.45 -24.29
N THR A 352 -11.86 10.30 -24.48
CA THR A 352 -10.48 10.26 -25.01
C THR A 352 -10.42 10.73 -26.47
N LEU A 353 -11.42 10.36 -27.27
CA LEU A 353 -11.54 10.85 -28.64
C LEU A 353 -11.88 12.34 -28.69
N ASP A 354 -12.77 12.81 -27.82
CA ASP A 354 -13.17 14.21 -27.72
C ASP A 354 -11.99 15.10 -27.27
N ALA A 355 -11.18 14.62 -26.29
CA ALA A 355 -9.96 15.30 -25.84
C ALA A 355 -8.96 15.49 -26.99
N ARG A 356 -8.71 14.41 -27.75
CA ARG A 356 -7.84 14.43 -28.92
C ARG A 356 -8.34 15.40 -29.99
N ASP A 357 -9.61 15.30 -30.35
CA ASP A 357 -10.21 16.14 -31.42
C ASP A 357 -10.25 17.62 -31.02
N TYR A 358 -10.42 17.92 -29.73
CA TYR A 358 -10.34 19.28 -29.20
C TYR A 358 -8.95 19.89 -29.42
N LEU A 359 -7.89 19.15 -29.06
CA LEU A 359 -6.50 19.60 -29.27
C LEU A 359 -6.15 19.81 -30.76
N LEU A 360 -6.66 18.97 -31.62
CA LEU A 360 -6.43 19.10 -33.07
C LEU A 360 -7.12 20.35 -33.64
N ARG A 361 -8.32 20.70 -33.15
CA ARG A 361 -9.03 21.93 -33.61
C ARG A 361 -8.34 23.19 -33.15
N GLY A 362 -7.75 23.20 -31.95
CA GLY A 362 -7.00 24.35 -31.41
C GLY A 362 -5.68 24.62 -32.15
N LYS A 363 -5.19 23.71 -32.97
CA LYS A 363 -3.96 23.83 -33.77
C LYS A 363 -4.16 24.48 -35.17
N HIS A 364 -5.36 24.96 -35.49
CA HIS A 364 -5.60 25.76 -36.68
C HIS A 364 -5.32 27.26 -36.45
N LEU A 365 -4.21 27.54 -35.72
CA LEU A 365 -3.65 28.90 -35.62
C LEU A 365 -2.23 28.90 -36.17
#